data_ab178ea9c0756160bd5cc62d92cc1c0b
#
_entry.id   ab178ea9c0756160bd5cc62d92cc1c0b
#
_cell.length_a   1.000
_cell.length_b   1.000
_cell.length_c   1.000
_cell.angle_alpha   90.00
_cell.angle_beta   90.00
_cell.angle_gamma   90.00
#
_symmetry.space_group_name_H-M   'P 1'
#
loop_
_entity.id
_entity.type
_entity.pdbx_description
1 polymer ?
#
loop_
_entity_poly.entity_id
_entity_poly.type
_entity_poly.pdbx_seq_one_letter_code
_entity_poly.pdbx_strand_id
1 'polypeptide(L)'
;MPTYVRLLLFLLAMILMTGGCAPAGEGAPSASLDPAHDFTGPSPWPAIRQERIERLLPGAMERARVDAWVILVRENANDPMALHVGGENAGAPSAILFFREDQGVRSVMLSGFGEAIALREVGVHDSVVVHDVANGGLLGEIALRLEAVDPQRIAINSGNLAIADGLSWSQRTALERMLGPDLAGRLVPSAELVYEWLSIKLPAEVEIMRRAAELTEKLEREAYATIVPGVSRDSDLALYLKGRMRELGVTDGWSPAQNPSVNSGADRGHSHASDRVIQHGDVIQTDFGIRVHGVWVTDIQRFAYVLQPGETAPPVDVQRKWLAARRGARAAFAMMRPGVTGAAVDSAQRVVMQEEGSASVPWGTGHPVGYWAHDVGPGLNSRTRTELKEGQVFAFDGFYAWTLPGGDGTWGNGSKTISVEEMVVITPEGAEFLIPPQEELILVGG
;
A
#
# COMPACT_ATOMS: atom_id res chain seq x y z
N MET A 1 13.17 -66.72 15.61
CA MET A 1 12.80 -67.81 14.66
C MET A 1 11.80 -67.30 13.71
N PRO A 2 11.77 -67.74 12.45
CA PRO A 2 12.18 -66.83 11.35
C PRO A 2 10.98 -66.50 10.43
N THR A 3 11.06 -65.33 9.79
CA THR A 3 11.19 -65.12 8.35
C THR A 3 10.18 -65.73 7.41
N TYR A 4 9.53 -64.97 6.57
CA TYR A 4 9.43 -65.26 5.11
C TYR A 4 9.21 -63.95 4.34
N VAL A 5 10.28 -63.65 3.56
CA VAL A 5 10.30 -62.72 2.42
C VAL A 5 9.48 -63.34 1.29
N ARG A 6 8.56 -62.59 0.65
CA ARG A 6 8.03 -62.93 -0.67
C ARG A 6 8.32 -61.79 -1.63
N LEU A 7 9.27 -62.08 -2.50
CA LEU A 7 9.63 -61.38 -3.71
C LEU A 7 8.53 -61.59 -4.77
N LEU A 8 7.88 -60.54 -5.26
CA LEU A 8 7.05 -60.60 -6.47
C LEU A 8 7.72 -59.76 -7.55
N LEU A 9 8.26 -60.49 -8.55
CA LEU A 9 8.68 -59.95 -9.83
C LEU A 9 7.41 -59.61 -10.65
N PHE A 10 7.27 -58.36 -11.08
CA PHE A 10 6.34 -57.97 -12.15
C PHE A 10 7.16 -57.71 -13.43
N LEU A 11 6.88 -58.49 -14.46
CA LEU A 11 7.36 -58.31 -15.83
C LEU A 11 6.79 -56.99 -16.38
N LEU A 12 7.67 -56.13 -16.87
CA LEU A 12 7.34 -54.91 -17.61
C LEU A 12 7.16 -55.29 -19.11
N ALA A 13 5.94 -55.32 -19.60
CA ALA A 13 5.66 -55.39 -21.02
C ALA A 13 5.76 -53.98 -21.63
N MET A 14 6.78 -53.77 -22.45
CA MET A 14 7.02 -52.54 -23.20
C MET A 14 6.09 -52.57 -24.45
N ILE A 15 5.02 -51.76 -24.43
CA ILE A 15 4.25 -51.44 -25.66
C ILE A 15 4.80 -50.12 -26.19
N LEU A 16 5.53 -50.17 -27.29
CA LEU A 16 5.90 -48.99 -28.08
C LEU A 16 4.62 -48.51 -28.80
N MET A 17 4.03 -47.42 -28.26
CA MET A 17 3.12 -46.60 -29.03
C MET A 17 3.90 -45.42 -29.63
N THR A 18 4.08 -45.43 -30.95
CA THR A 18 4.53 -44.27 -31.73
C THR A 18 3.38 -43.28 -31.81
N GLY A 19 3.28 -42.40 -30.79
CA GLY A 19 2.43 -41.22 -30.85
C GLY A 19 3.20 -40.09 -31.51
N GLY A 20 2.75 -39.67 -32.71
CA GLY A 20 3.30 -38.50 -33.38
C GLY A 20 3.15 -37.26 -32.50
N CYS A 21 4.24 -36.57 -32.20
CA CYS A 21 4.22 -35.22 -31.68
C CYS A 21 3.59 -34.28 -32.71
N ALA A 22 2.37 -33.82 -32.43
CA ALA A 22 1.88 -32.61 -33.07
C ALA A 22 2.77 -31.43 -32.63
N PRO A 23 3.16 -30.53 -33.55
CA PRO A 23 3.93 -29.35 -33.14
C PRO A 23 3.08 -28.54 -32.15
N ALA A 24 3.69 -28.19 -31.03
CA ALA A 24 3.11 -27.23 -30.09
C ALA A 24 2.73 -25.97 -30.88
N GLY A 25 1.45 -25.61 -30.83
CA GLY A 25 0.97 -24.41 -31.46
C GLY A 25 1.82 -23.24 -31.00
N GLU A 26 2.27 -22.43 -31.95
CA GLU A 26 2.92 -21.15 -31.66
C GLU A 26 2.03 -20.39 -30.71
N GLY A 27 2.51 -20.15 -29.48
CA GLY A 27 1.84 -19.30 -28.52
C GLY A 27 1.54 -17.96 -29.19
N ALA A 28 0.32 -17.47 -29.04
CA ALA A 28 -0.03 -16.14 -29.49
C ALA A 28 1.09 -15.16 -29.03
N PRO A 29 1.53 -14.24 -29.91
CA PRO A 29 2.59 -13.29 -29.54
C PRO A 29 2.15 -12.58 -28.25
N SER A 30 2.94 -12.73 -27.21
CA SER A 30 2.79 -11.92 -25.99
C SER A 30 2.81 -10.49 -26.47
N ALA A 31 1.67 -9.78 -26.36
CA ALA A 31 1.61 -8.37 -26.65
C ALA A 31 2.74 -7.74 -25.84
N SER A 32 3.70 -7.10 -26.53
CA SER A 32 4.80 -6.41 -25.86
C SER A 32 4.19 -5.43 -24.87
N LEU A 33 4.53 -5.60 -23.58
CA LEU A 33 4.11 -4.65 -22.54
C LEU A 33 4.51 -3.25 -23.01
N ASP A 34 3.61 -2.29 -22.81
CA ASP A 34 3.96 -0.89 -22.93
C ASP A 34 5.13 -0.63 -21.97
N PRO A 35 6.28 -0.12 -22.45
CA PRO A 35 7.42 0.15 -21.58
C PRO A 35 7.08 1.04 -20.38
N ALA A 36 6.05 1.87 -20.49
CA ALA A 36 5.53 2.68 -19.39
C ALA A 36 4.99 1.83 -18.22
N HIS A 37 4.47 0.64 -18.50
CA HIS A 37 3.86 -0.26 -17.51
C HIS A 37 4.74 -1.49 -17.19
N ASP A 38 5.99 -1.49 -17.61
CA ASP A 38 6.94 -2.55 -17.26
C ASP A 38 7.63 -2.24 -15.92
N PHE A 39 7.31 -3.03 -14.90
CA PHE A 39 7.91 -2.98 -13.57
C PHE A 39 8.80 -4.19 -13.28
N THR A 40 9.17 -4.97 -14.31
CA THR A 40 10.02 -6.17 -14.15
C THR A 40 11.52 -5.85 -14.12
N GLY A 41 11.89 -4.63 -14.49
CA GLY A 41 13.27 -4.14 -14.44
C GLY A 41 13.81 -3.96 -13.01
N PRO A 42 15.09 -3.61 -12.87
CA PRO A 42 15.69 -3.31 -11.56
C PRO A 42 14.89 -2.26 -10.80
N SER A 43 14.68 -2.50 -9.49
CA SER A 43 13.97 -1.55 -8.65
C SER A 43 14.76 -0.25 -8.50
N PRO A 44 14.15 0.92 -8.70
CA PRO A 44 14.77 2.22 -8.44
C PRO A 44 14.85 2.56 -6.95
N TRP A 45 14.27 1.72 -6.09
CA TRP A 45 14.17 1.95 -4.65
C TRP A 45 15.50 2.27 -3.96
N PRO A 46 16.64 1.59 -4.23
CA PRO A 46 17.89 1.91 -3.55
C PRO A 46 18.32 3.38 -3.71
N ALA A 47 18.20 3.92 -4.91
CA ALA A 47 18.54 5.34 -5.18
C ALA A 47 17.53 6.30 -4.55
N ILE A 48 16.23 5.98 -4.66
CA ILE A 48 15.14 6.78 -4.06
C ILE A 48 15.25 6.77 -2.54
N ARG A 49 15.51 5.62 -1.91
CA ARG A 49 15.75 5.52 -0.48
C ARG A 49 16.90 6.43 -0.03
N GLN A 50 18.02 6.41 -0.75
CA GLN A 50 19.15 7.28 -0.46
C GLN A 50 18.73 8.76 -0.52
N GLU A 51 18.07 9.17 -1.59
CA GLU A 51 17.56 10.53 -1.73
C GLU A 51 16.59 10.93 -0.62
N ARG A 52 15.73 10.01 -0.15
CA ARG A 52 14.82 10.23 0.97
C ARG A 52 15.57 10.46 2.29
N ILE A 53 16.62 9.67 2.54
CA ILE A 53 17.47 9.81 3.74
C ILE A 53 18.18 11.17 3.69
N GLU A 54 18.75 11.55 2.57
CA GLU A 54 19.51 12.78 2.42
C GLU A 54 18.63 14.04 2.45
N ARG A 55 17.48 14.03 1.77
CA ARG A 55 16.67 15.24 1.54
C ARG A 55 15.49 15.41 2.50
N LEU A 56 14.86 14.32 2.93
CA LEU A 56 13.62 14.37 3.71
C LEU A 56 13.81 14.08 5.19
N LEU A 57 14.72 13.15 5.53
CA LEU A 57 14.92 12.74 6.93
C LEU A 57 15.43 13.88 7.83
N PRO A 58 16.37 14.74 7.42
CA PRO A 58 16.84 15.84 8.26
C PRO A 58 15.70 16.76 8.73
N GLY A 59 14.86 17.20 7.78
CA GLY A 59 13.71 18.05 8.10
C GLY A 59 12.64 17.34 8.93
N ALA A 60 12.47 16.03 8.74
CA ALA A 60 11.55 15.24 9.56
C ALA A 60 12.06 15.10 11.00
N MET A 61 13.36 14.86 11.21
CA MET A 61 13.99 14.84 12.53
C MET A 61 13.88 16.17 13.23
N GLU A 62 14.05 17.29 12.50
CA GLU A 62 13.90 18.63 13.03
C GLU A 62 12.46 18.90 13.51
N ARG A 63 11.45 18.64 12.67
CA ARG A 63 10.03 18.85 13.02
C ARG A 63 9.59 17.97 14.18
N ALA A 64 10.05 16.71 14.24
CA ALA A 64 9.82 15.82 15.36
C ALA A 64 10.67 16.14 16.60
N ARG A 65 11.60 17.10 16.49
CA ARG A 65 12.54 17.50 17.55
C ARG A 65 13.34 16.31 18.08
N VAL A 66 13.89 15.50 17.18
CA VAL A 66 14.67 14.32 17.47
C VAL A 66 16.12 14.57 17.08
N ASP A 67 17.07 14.25 17.98
CA ASP A 67 18.50 14.43 17.73
C ASP A 67 19.16 13.13 17.25
N ALA A 68 18.64 11.98 17.70
CA ALA A 68 19.07 10.67 17.26
C ALA A 68 17.89 9.72 17.07
N TRP A 69 18.02 8.79 16.13
CA TRP A 69 17.03 7.72 15.92
C TRP A 69 17.75 6.37 15.90
N VAL A 70 17.29 5.43 16.75
CA VAL A 70 17.85 4.08 16.90
C VAL A 70 16.83 3.07 16.42
N ILE A 71 17.20 2.26 15.42
CA ILE A 71 16.38 1.19 14.87
C ILE A 71 17.11 -0.14 15.04
N LEU A 72 16.48 -1.12 15.70
CA LEU A 72 17.02 -2.47 15.83
C LEU A 72 16.42 -3.34 14.72
N VAL A 73 17.29 -3.91 13.89
CA VAL A 73 16.93 -4.78 12.78
C VAL A 73 17.44 -6.21 13.01
N ARG A 74 16.76 -7.19 12.42
CA ARG A 74 17.05 -8.62 12.59
C ARG A 74 16.49 -9.46 11.46
N GLU A 75 17.03 -10.64 11.26
CA GLU A 75 16.37 -11.68 10.48
C GLU A 75 15.04 -12.08 11.13
N ASN A 76 14.05 -12.38 10.34
CA ASN A 76 12.69 -12.78 10.74
C ASN A 76 12.00 -11.79 11.70
N ALA A 77 10.77 -11.45 11.45
CA ALA A 77 10.05 -10.43 12.20
C ALA A 77 10.89 -9.14 12.38
N ASN A 78 11.45 -8.65 11.28
CA ASN A 78 12.28 -7.44 11.25
C ASN A 78 11.46 -6.21 11.66
N ASP A 79 12.16 -5.11 11.98
CA ASP A 79 11.51 -3.82 12.19
C ASP A 79 10.76 -3.41 10.91
N PRO A 80 9.50 -2.95 10.99
CA PRO A 80 8.75 -2.52 9.82
C PRO A 80 9.43 -1.41 9.01
N MET A 81 10.29 -0.60 9.66
CA MET A 81 11.08 0.44 8.99
C MET A 81 12.30 -0.09 8.23
N ALA A 82 12.65 -1.38 8.37
CA ALA A 82 13.90 -1.95 7.83
C ALA A 82 14.11 -1.63 6.33
N LEU A 83 13.08 -1.79 5.51
CA LEU A 83 13.13 -1.46 4.08
C LEU A 83 13.48 0.01 3.82
N HIS A 84 12.96 0.91 4.65
CA HIS A 84 13.12 2.37 4.46
C HIS A 84 14.49 2.87 4.92
N VAL A 85 15.13 2.13 5.82
CA VAL A 85 16.40 2.54 6.44
C VAL A 85 17.61 1.67 6.02
N GLY A 86 17.43 0.71 5.10
CA GLY A 86 18.53 -0.15 4.62
C GLY A 86 18.87 -1.31 5.54
N GLY A 87 17.91 -1.77 6.33
CA GLY A 87 18.05 -2.89 7.25
C GLY A 87 17.30 -4.16 6.83
N GLU A 88 16.76 -4.22 5.61
CA GLU A 88 15.95 -5.34 5.13
C GLU A 88 16.71 -6.67 5.01
N ASN A 89 18.03 -6.60 4.78
CA ASN A 89 18.89 -7.76 4.60
C ASN A 89 19.69 -8.13 5.87
N ALA A 90 19.30 -7.66 7.05
CA ALA A 90 19.97 -8.00 8.28
C ALA A 90 19.75 -9.49 8.62
N GLY A 91 20.77 -10.35 8.45
CA GLY A 91 20.77 -11.77 8.80
C GLY A 91 21.08 -12.03 10.29
N ALA A 92 21.65 -11.06 10.97
CA ALA A 92 21.92 -11.08 12.41
C ALA A 92 21.36 -9.81 13.09
N PRO A 93 21.16 -9.82 14.43
CA PRO A 93 20.79 -8.62 15.15
C PRO A 93 21.77 -7.48 14.87
N SER A 94 21.25 -6.39 14.34
CA SER A 94 21.99 -5.20 13.91
C SER A 94 21.24 -3.94 14.34
N ALA A 95 21.86 -2.77 14.21
CA ALA A 95 21.21 -1.51 14.50
C ALA A 95 21.59 -0.43 13.50
N ILE A 96 20.66 0.45 13.22
CA ILE A 96 20.88 1.65 12.42
C ILE A 96 20.64 2.86 13.34
N LEU A 97 21.62 3.76 13.34
CA LEU A 97 21.58 4.99 14.10
C LEU A 97 21.65 6.17 13.11
N PHE A 98 20.69 7.07 13.19
CA PHE A 98 20.76 8.37 12.54
C PHE A 98 21.01 9.44 13.59
N PHE A 99 21.91 10.36 13.30
CA PHE A 99 22.22 11.50 14.12
C PHE A 99 21.98 12.76 13.32
N ARG A 100 21.13 13.65 13.83
CA ARG A 100 20.90 14.95 13.23
C ARG A 100 22.15 15.82 13.39
N GLU A 101 22.62 16.40 12.30
CA GLU A 101 23.75 17.30 12.22
C GLU A 101 23.29 18.67 11.66
N ASP A 102 24.12 19.70 11.75
CA ASP A 102 23.79 21.03 11.21
C ASP A 102 23.51 21.01 9.70
N GLN A 103 24.13 20.09 8.98
CA GLN A 103 24.03 19.91 7.52
C GLN A 103 23.56 18.48 7.19
N GLY A 104 22.35 18.10 7.62
CA GLY A 104 21.79 16.79 7.25
C GLY A 104 21.73 15.77 8.39
N VAL A 105 21.90 14.52 8.05
CA VAL A 105 21.97 13.41 9.01
C VAL A 105 23.19 12.56 8.74
N ARG A 106 23.81 12.09 9.79
CA ARG A 106 24.86 11.07 9.74
C ARG A 106 24.28 9.72 10.16
N SER A 107 24.54 8.69 9.37
CA SER A 107 24.03 7.34 9.58
C SER A 107 25.16 6.35 9.93
N VAL A 108 24.90 5.47 10.90
CA VAL A 108 25.82 4.41 11.32
C VAL A 108 25.06 3.09 11.36
N MET A 109 25.53 2.10 10.61
CA MET A 109 25.07 0.72 10.69
C MET A 109 26.00 -0.06 11.62
N LEU A 110 25.44 -0.63 12.69
CA LEU A 110 26.11 -1.58 13.57
C LEU A 110 25.73 -2.99 13.15
N SER A 111 26.71 -3.78 12.74
CA SER A 111 26.48 -5.11 12.17
C SER A 111 27.41 -6.17 12.75
N GLY A 112 27.05 -7.43 12.58
CA GLY A 112 27.98 -8.56 12.80
C GLY A 112 29.06 -8.61 11.73
N PHE A 113 30.16 -9.29 12.06
CA PHE A 113 31.35 -9.37 11.19
C PHE A 113 31.02 -9.92 9.78
N GLY A 114 30.14 -10.93 9.69
CA GLY A 114 29.86 -11.62 8.43
C GLY A 114 29.12 -10.76 7.39
N GLU A 115 28.40 -9.72 7.81
CA GLU A 115 27.56 -8.90 6.93
C GLU A 115 28.17 -7.53 6.60
N ALA A 116 29.11 -7.08 7.42
CA ALA A 116 29.65 -5.72 7.34
C ALA A 116 30.25 -5.36 5.97
N ILE A 117 30.83 -6.33 5.26
CA ILE A 117 31.42 -6.11 3.92
C ILE A 117 30.32 -5.80 2.93
N ALA A 118 29.28 -6.65 2.85
CA ALA A 118 28.17 -6.47 1.94
C ALA A 118 27.41 -5.15 2.22
N LEU A 119 27.19 -4.80 3.49
CA LEU A 119 26.55 -3.55 3.89
C LEU A 119 27.35 -2.31 3.48
N ARG A 120 28.70 -2.37 3.53
CA ARG A 120 29.56 -1.28 3.02
C ARG A 120 29.48 -1.14 1.50
N GLU A 121 29.40 -2.26 0.78
CA GLU A 121 29.26 -2.25 -0.69
C GLU A 121 27.91 -1.70 -1.15
N VAL A 122 26.84 -1.95 -0.39
CA VAL A 122 25.49 -1.37 -0.66
C VAL A 122 25.50 0.15 -0.48
N GLY A 123 26.31 0.70 0.43
CA GLY A 123 26.56 2.14 0.54
C GLY A 123 25.39 3.00 1.01
N VAL A 124 24.42 2.44 1.77
CA VAL A 124 23.28 3.21 2.32
C VAL A 124 23.70 4.11 3.48
N HIS A 125 24.66 3.65 4.29
CA HIS A 125 25.08 4.32 5.53
C HIS A 125 26.48 4.91 5.40
N ASP A 126 26.70 6.07 6.02
CA ASP A 126 28.00 6.75 6.03
C ASP A 126 29.11 5.89 6.64
N SER A 127 28.74 5.02 7.58
CA SER A 127 29.67 4.06 8.15
C SER A 127 29.00 2.74 8.54
N VAL A 128 29.74 1.63 8.37
CA VAL A 128 29.35 0.31 8.84
C VAL A 128 30.42 -0.17 9.84
N VAL A 129 29.98 -0.36 11.07
CA VAL A 129 30.85 -0.76 12.21
C VAL A 129 30.50 -2.17 12.66
N VAL A 130 31.51 -3.00 12.82
CA VAL A 130 31.33 -4.33 13.44
C VAL A 130 31.27 -4.13 14.94
N HIS A 131 30.19 -4.58 15.58
CA HIS A 131 30.06 -4.50 17.02
C HIS A 131 30.97 -5.56 17.71
N ASP A 132 31.63 -5.17 18.80
CA ASP A 132 32.54 -6.03 19.56
C ASP A 132 31.83 -6.55 20.82
N VAL A 133 31.92 -7.87 21.05
CA VAL A 133 31.43 -8.51 22.28
C VAL A 133 32.14 -7.94 23.53
N ALA A 134 33.42 -7.56 23.41
CA ALA A 134 34.17 -6.95 24.50
C ALA A 134 33.61 -5.62 24.99
N ASN A 135 32.91 -4.89 24.09
CA ASN A 135 32.23 -3.62 24.37
C ASN A 135 30.74 -3.80 24.76
N GLY A 136 30.35 -5.00 25.15
CA GLY A 136 28.92 -5.28 25.45
C GLY A 136 28.09 -5.62 24.22
N GLY A 137 28.73 -5.95 23.09
CA GLY A 137 28.08 -6.32 21.83
C GLY A 137 27.30 -5.18 21.20
N LEU A 138 26.23 -5.51 20.46
CA LEU A 138 25.41 -4.54 19.74
C LEU A 138 24.88 -3.41 20.64
N LEU A 139 24.31 -3.75 21.79
CA LEU A 139 23.73 -2.75 22.69
C LEU A 139 24.80 -1.85 23.35
N GLY A 140 25.98 -2.41 23.66
CA GLY A 140 27.11 -1.64 24.15
C GLY A 140 27.63 -0.63 23.12
N GLU A 141 27.71 -1.04 21.85
CA GLU A 141 28.13 -0.14 20.77
C GLU A 141 27.07 0.97 20.52
N ILE A 142 25.77 0.69 20.67
CA ILE A 142 24.73 1.72 20.64
C ILE A 142 24.97 2.72 21.76
N ALA A 143 25.18 2.26 23.00
CA ALA A 143 25.42 3.12 24.15
C ALA A 143 26.65 4.02 23.96
N LEU A 144 27.79 3.45 23.55
CA LEU A 144 29.03 4.20 23.28
C LEU A 144 28.83 5.31 22.24
N ARG A 145 28.03 5.07 21.20
CA ARG A 145 27.76 6.07 20.16
C ARG A 145 26.83 7.18 20.65
N LEU A 146 25.81 6.82 21.42
CA LEU A 146 24.92 7.79 22.01
C LEU A 146 25.63 8.66 23.07
N GLU A 147 26.48 8.06 23.91
CA GLU A 147 27.33 8.80 24.87
C GLU A 147 28.27 9.79 24.18
N ALA A 148 28.88 9.37 23.05
CA ALA A 148 29.82 10.22 22.31
C ALA A 148 29.14 11.43 21.65
N VAL A 149 27.85 11.34 21.28
CA VAL A 149 27.09 12.41 20.63
C VAL A 149 26.27 13.23 21.65
N ASP A 150 25.89 12.62 22.76
CA ASP A 150 25.07 13.19 23.84
C ASP A 150 23.71 13.76 23.37
N PRO A 151 22.90 13.04 22.51
CA PRO A 151 21.63 13.54 22.01
C PRO A 151 20.62 13.72 23.15
N GLN A 152 19.84 14.80 23.11
CA GLN A 152 18.86 15.10 24.16
C GLN A 152 17.53 14.37 23.96
N ARG A 153 17.18 14.01 22.70
CA ARG A 153 15.97 13.28 22.36
C ARG A 153 16.31 12.15 21.38
N ILE A 154 16.10 10.92 21.82
CA ILE A 154 16.46 9.72 21.10
C ILE A 154 15.19 8.98 20.69
N ALA A 155 14.87 8.98 19.40
CA ALA A 155 13.73 8.23 18.88
C ALA A 155 14.03 6.72 18.86
N ILE A 156 13.04 5.91 19.23
CA ILE A 156 13.03 4.46 19.08
C ILE A 156 11.69 3.98 18.50
N ASN A 157 11.67 2.89 17.76
CA ASN A 157 10.47 2.34 17.15
C ASN A 157 9.62 1.59 18.20
N SER A 158 9.00 2.35 19.08
CA SER A 158 8.12 1.86 20.13
C SER A 158 7.03 2.88 20.40
N GLY A 159 5.77 2.57 20.05
CA GLY A 159 4.68 3.53 20.19
C GLY A 159 3.35 3.00 19.64
N ASN A 160 2.46 3.92 19.27
CA ASN A 160 1.10 3.61 18.81
C ASN A 160 0.92 3.67 17.27
N LEU A 161 1.97 3.89 16.53
CA LEU A 161 1.98 3.81 15.06
C LEU A 161 2.63 2.48 14.65
N ALA A 162 1.86 1.56 14.09
CA ALA A 162 2.30 0.18 13.83
C ALA A 162 3.62 0.08 13.04
N ILE A 163 3.83 0.93 12.04
CA ILE A 163 5.06 0.98 11.25
C ILE A 163 6.27 1.48 12.07
N ALA A 164 6.03 2.20 13.16
CA ALA A 164 7.04 2.73 14.09
C ALA A 164 7.02 2.01 15.45
N ASP A 165 6.56 0.76 15.50
CA ASP A 165 6.45 -0.07 16.72
C ASP A 165 7.11 -1.46 16.53
N GLY A 166 8.28 -1.48 15.89
CA GLY A 166 9.03 -2.72 15.62
C GLY A 166 9.87 -3.24 16.77
N LEU A 167 10.10 -2.43 17.81
CA LEU A 167 10.92 -2.77 18.96
C LEU A 167 10.13 -3.63 19.94
N SER A 168 10.51 -4.90 20.09
CA SER A 168 9.85 -5.77 21.07
C SER A 168 10.10 -5.29 22.51
N TRP A 169 9.22 -5.67 23.44
CA TRP A 169 9.37 -5.36 24.86
C TRP A 169 10.74 -5.78 25.42
N SER A 170 11.20 -7.00 25.08
CA SER A 170 12.48 -7.50 25.55
C SER A 170 13.68 -6.72 25.00
N GLN A 171 13.62 -6.32 23.72
CA GLN A 171 14.67 -5.47 23.11
C GLN A 171 14.68 -4.08 23.76
N ARG A 172 13.51 -3.47 23.96
CA ARG A 172 13.41 -2.18 24.64
C ARG A 172 13.98 -2.24 26.05
N THR A 173 13.57 -3.23 26.84
CA THR A 173 14.07 -3.39 28.22
C THR A 173 15.59 -3.63 28.27
N ALA A 174 16.13 -4.40 27.32
CA ALA A 174 17.57 -4.63 27.24
C ALA A 174 18.34 -3.36 26.84
N LEU A 175 17.79 -2.60 25.89
CA LEU A 175 18.36 -1.31 25.46
C LEU A 175 18.36 -0.29 26.64
N GLU A 176 17.23 -0.09 27.32
CA GLU A 176 17.09 0.82 28.46
C GLU A 176 18.09 0.48 29.57
N ARG A 177 18.25 -0.80 29.86
CA ARG A 177 19.22 -1.27 30.88
C ARG A 177 20.66 -0.97 30.46
N MET A 178 21.02 -1.14 29.19
CA MET A 178 22.35 -0.85 28.67
C MET A 178 22.66 0.62 28.67
N LEU A 179 21.70 1.47 28.31
CA LEU A 179 21.83 2.92 28.26
C LEU A 179 21.94 3.57 29.64
N GLY A 180 21.47 2.88 30.69
CA GLY A 180 21.39 3.47 32.03
C GLY A 180 20.34 4.57 32.15
N PRO A 181 20.10 5.11 33.36
CA PRO A 181 18.95 5.98 33.64
C PRO A 181 18.98 7.32 32.88
N ASP A 182 20.15 7.87 32.60
CA ASP A 182 20.30 9.17 31.94
C ASP A 182 19.87 9.10 30.46
N LEU A 183 20.52 8.28 29.65
CA LEU A 183 20.18 8.12 28.22
C LEU A 183 18.81 7.47 28.03
N ALA A 184 18.46 6.49 28.87
CA ALA A 184 17.14 5.85 28.81
C ALA A 184 16.00 6.85 29.10
N GLY A 185 16.21 7.83 29.95
CA GLY A 185 15.26 8.93 30.22
C GLY A 185 15.03 9.86 29.02
N ARG A 186 15.88 9.83 27.99
CA ARG A 186 15.78 10.62 26.76
C ARG A 186 15.09 9.90 25.60
N LEU A 187 14.70 8.62 25.78
CA LEU A 187 14.04 7.82 24.76
C LEU A 187 12.62 8.33 24.54
N VAL A 188 12.26 8.51 23.26
CA VAL A 188 10.92 8.94 22.82
C VAL A 188 10.42 8.03 21.68
N PRO A 189 9.10 7.84 21.51
CA PRO A 189 8.55 7.14 20.35
C PRO A 189 8.95 7.84 19.03
N SER A 190 9.27 7.04 18.01
CA SER A 190 9.60 7.56 16.66
C SER A 190 8.38 7.90 15.82
N ALA A 191 7.16 7.69 16.31
CA ALA A 191 5.92 7.81 15.54
C ALA A 191 5.79 9.17 14.81
N GLU A 192 6.10 10.30 15.47
CA GLU A 192 6.05 11.62 14.86
C GLU A 192 7.11 11.79 13.76
N LEU A 193 8.33 11.31 14.01
CA LEU A 193 9.41 11.30 13.02
C LEU A 193 9.03 10.49 11.77
N VAL A 194 8.56 9.27 11.96
CA VAL A 194 8.14 8.37 10.87
C VAL A 194 6.98 8.99 10.09
N TYR A 195 6.01 9.58 10.79
CA TYR A 195 4.90 10.31 10.17
C TYR A 195 5.41 11.45 9.28
N GLU A 196 6.25 12.32 9.79
CA GLU A 196 6.81 13.46 9.06
C GLU A 196 7.66 13.03 7.85
N TRP A 197 8.35 11.91 7.95
CA TRP A 197 9.24 11.42 6.91
C TRP A 197 8.51 10.63 5.82
N LEU A 198 7.64 9.67 6.17
CA LEU A 198 7.02 8.77 5.20
C LEU A 198 5.79 9.37 4.51
N SER A 199 5.11 10.33 5.14
CA SER A 199 3.92 10.94 4.53
C SER A 199 4.23 11.70 3.23
N ILE A 200 5.46 12.20 3.07
CA ILE A 200 5.90 12.95 1.90
C ILE A 200 6.56 12.00 0.88
N LYS A 201 6.14 12.07 -0.37
CA LYS A 201 6.74 11.34 -1.49
C LYS A 201 7.62 12.27 -2.32
N LEU A 202 8.76 11.77 -2.80
CA LEU A 202 9.59 12.48 -3.77
C LEU A 202 8.89 12.52 -5.14
N PRO A 203 9.18 13.49 -6.01
CA PRO A 203 8.62 13.55 -7.35
C PRO A 203 8.84 12.26 -8.16
N ALA A 204 10.01 11.60 -8.00
CA ALA A 204 10.29 10.32 -8.65
C ALA A 204 9.37 9.19 -8.14
N GLU A 205 8.99 9.20 -6.87
CA GLU A 205 8.03 8.25 -6.32
C GLU A 205 6.61 8.49 -6.85
N VAL A 206 6.20 9.76 -6.92
CA VAL A 206 4.90 10.16 -7.49
C VAL A 206 4.79 9.69 -8.94
N GLU A 207 5.85 9.82 -9.74
CA GLU A 207 5.87 9.36 -11.13
C GLU A 207 5.74 7.84 -11.25
N ILE A 208 6.40 7.07 -10.38
CA ILE A 208 6.23 5.61 -10.32
C ILE A 208 4.80 5.26 -9.95
N MET A 209 4.22 5.94 -8.96
CA MET A 209 2.84 5.73 -8.54
C MET A 209 1.85 6.11 -9.63
N ARG A 210 2.12 7.15 -10.44
CA ARG A 210 1.31 7.52 -11.61
C ARG A 210 1.25 6.39 -12.62
N ARG A 211 2.39 5.86 -13.04
CA ARG A 211 2.49 4.73 -13.96
C ARG A 211 1.83 3.46 -13.39
N ALA A 212 1.97 3.22 -12.09
CA ALA A 212 1.30 2.10 -11.42
C ALA A 212 -0.23 2.28 -11.40
N ALA A 213 -0.73 3.51 -11.18
CA ALA A 213 -2.15 3.84 -11.23
C ALA A 213 -2.74 3.66 -12.64
N GLU A 214 -2.01 4.07 -13.69
CA GLU A 214 -2.37 3.83 -15.09
C GLU A 214 -2.52 2.33 -15.39
N LEU A 215 -1.56 1.52 -14.88
CA LEU A 215 -1.66 0.06 -15.02
C LEU A 215 -2.85 -0.50 -14.23
N THR A 216 -3.08 -0.04 -13.02
CA THR A 216 -4.21 -0.48 -12.19
C THR A 216 -5.53 -0.25 -12.91
N GLU A 217 -5.79 0.98 -13.37
CA GLU A 217 -7.00 1.32 -14.11
C GLU A 217 -7.16 0.49 -15.40
N LYS A 218 -6.08 0.32 -16.16
CA LYS A 218 -6.07 -0.51 -17.36
C LYS A 218 -6.52 -1.93 -17.06
N LEU A 219 -6.01 -2.55 -15.99
CA LEU A 219 -6.35 -3.90 -15.59
C LEU A 219 -7.82 -4.03 -15.17
N GLU A 220 -8.36 -3.04 -14.45
CA GLU A 220 -9.78 -3.01 -14.09
C GLU A 220 -10.67 -2.91 -15.34
N ARG A 221 -10.33 -2.04 -16.29
CA ARG A 221 -11.07 -1.94 -17.57
C ARG A 221 -10.99 -3.23 -18.39
N GLU A 222 -9.82 -3.87 -18.45
CA GLU A 222 -9.65 -5.19 -19.09
C GLU A 222 -10.57 -6.24 -18.41
N ALA A 223 -10.62 -6.27 -17.07
CA ALA A 223 -11.47 -7.18 -16.34
C ALA A 223 -12.96 -6.96 -16.65
N TYR A 224 -13.44 -5.72 -16.64
CA TYR A 224 -14.81 -5.39 -17.01
C TYR A 224 -15.17 -5.81 -18.43
N ALA A 225 -14.24 -5.73 -19.37
CA ALA A 225 -14.45 -6.15 -20.76
C ALA A 225 -14.60 -7.68 -20.92
N THR A 226 -14.23 -8.49 -19.92
CA THR A 226 -14.42 -9.94 -19.94
C THR A 226 -15.82 -10.40 -19.53
N ILE A 227 -16.64 -9.52 -18.99
CA ILE A 227 -17.92 -9.89 -18.40
C ILE A 227 -18.93 -10.30 -19.48
N VAL A 228 -19.54 -11.47 -19.29
CA VAL A 228 -20.71 -11.96 -20.02
C VAL A 228 -21.88 -12.01 -19.03
N PRO A 229 -22.87 -11.07 -19.13
CA PRO A 229 -24.00 -11.05 -18.21
C PRO A 229 -24.79 -12.36 -18.19
N GLY A 230 -25.18 -12.81 -17.01
CA GLY A 230 -25.85 -14.11 -16.80
C GLY A 230 -24.91 -15.33 -16.77
N VAL A 231 -23.60 -15.14 -17.05
CA VAL A 231 -22.60 -16.21 -17.11
C VAL A 231 -21.45 -15.92 -16.16
N SER A 232 -20.75 -14.79 -16.33
CA SER A 232 -19.59 -14.42 -15.51
C SER A 232 -19.97 -14.17 -14.05
N ARG A 233 -19.04 -14.49 -13.16
CA ARG A 233 -19.19 -14.28 -11.72
C ARG A 233 -18.29 -13.14 -11.25
N ASP A 234 -18.61 -12.53 -10.12
CA ASP A 234 -17.76 -11.51 -9.49
C ASP A 234 -16.37 -12.08 -9.13
N SER A 235 -16.31 -13.37 -8.78
CA SER A 235 -15.05 -14.11 -8.57
C SER A 235 -14.20 -14.28 -9.85
N ASP A 236 -14.82 -14.33 -11.04
CA ASP A 236 -14.06 -14.43 -12.30
C ASP A 236 -13.24 -13.18 -12.56
N LEU A 237 -13.78 -11.99 -12.22
CA LEU A 237 -13.05 -10.73 -12.32
C LEU A 237 -11.85 -10.71 -11.34
N ALA A 238 -12.07 -11.14 -10.11
CA ALA A 238 -11.00 -11.23 -9.11
C ALA A 238 -9.88 -12.17 -9.59
N LEU A 239 -10.24 -13.34 -10.14
CA LEU A 239 -9.27 -14.30 -10.69
C LEU A 239 -8.55 -13.75 -11.92
N TYR A 240 -9.25 -13.02 -12.80
CA TYR A 240 -8.65 -12.36 -13.95
C TYR A 240 -7.58 -11.37 -13.51
N LEU A 241 -7.90 -10.44 -12.60
CA LEU A 241 -6.96 -9.46 -12.06
C LEU A 241 -5.74 -10.13 -11.41
N LYS A 242 -5.94 -11.19 -10.61
CA LYS A 242 -4.84 -11.99 -10.05
C LYS A 242 -3.97 -12.67 -11.12
N GLY A 243 -4.59 -13.12 -12.21
CA GLY A 243 -3.87 -13.68 -13.36
C GLY A 243 -2.96 -12.63 -14.00
N ARG A 244 -3.53 -11.46 -14.32
CA ARG A 244 -2.81 -10.34 -14.93
C ARG A 244 -1.65 -9.83 -14.06
N MET A 245 -1.87 -9.70 -12.74
CA MET A 245 -0.81 -9.32 -11.81
C MET A 245 0.40 -10.24 -11.90
N ARG A 246 0.17 -11.57 -11.93
CA ARG A 246 1.26 -12.56 -12.06
C ARG A 246 2.00 -12.44 -13.39
N GLU A 247 1.27 -12.27 -14.50
CA GLU A 247 1.87 -12.08 -15.84
C GLU A 247 2.75 -10.84 -15.91
N LEU A 248 2.37 -9.77 -15.20
CA LEU A 248 3.06 -8.48 -15.20
C LEU A 248 4.13 -8.37 -14.11
N GLY A 249 4.30 -9.39 -13.26
CA GLY A 249 5.30 -9.40 -12.19
C GLY A 249 5.01 -8.38 -11.08
N VAL A 250 3.76 -7.94 -10.94
CA VAL A 250 3.32 -7.07 -9.84
C VAL A 250 2.60 -7.88 -8.77
N THR A 251 2.52 -7.35 -7.54
CA THR A 251 1.93 -8.06 -6.42
C THR A 251 0.76 -7.28 -5.82
N ASP A 252 0.09 -7.87 -4.83
CA ASP A 252 -1.06 -7.26 -4.18
C ASP A 252 -0.71 -5.96 -3.46
N GLY A 253 -1.57 -4.95 -3.61
CA GLY A 253 -1.45 -3.68 -2.90
C GLY A 253 -1.59 -3.86 -1.39
N TRP A 254 -2.49 -4.74 -0.96
CA TRP A 254 -2.71 -5.10 0.45
C TRP A 254 -2.82 -6.62 0.61
N SER A 255 -3.56 -7.09 1.61
CA SER A 255 -3.70 -8.55 1.89
C SER A 255 -4.20 -9.30 0.65
N PRO A 256 -3.49 -10.34 0.18
CA PRO A 256 -3.89 -11.11 -1.00
C PRO A 256 -5.28 -11.77 -0.89
N ALA A 257 -5.78 -11.97 0.33
CA ALA A 257 -7.12 -12.50 0.56
C ALA A 257 -8.23 -11.43 0.42
N GLN A 258 -7.85 -10.16 0.37
CA GLN A 258 -8.77 -9.02 0.32
C GLN A 258 -8.66 -8.23 -0.99
N ASN A 259 -7.52 -8.28 -1.66
CA ASN A 259 -7.27 -7.62 -2.94
C ASN A 259 -7.39 -8.64 -4.10
N PRO A 260 -8.15 -8.37 -5.16
CA PRO A 260 -9.11 -7.28 -5.30
C PRO A 260 -10.41 -7.55 -4.53
N SER A 261 -11.09 -6.49 -4.06
CA SER A 261 -12.49 -6.56 -3.71
C SER A 261 -13.33 -6.39 -4.98
N VAL A 262 -14.23 -7.33 -5.23
CA VAL A 262 -15.17 -7.26 -6.36
C VAL A 262 -16.56 -7.58 -5.85
N ASN A 263 -17.52 -6.71 -6.09
CA ASN A 263 -18.90 -7.00 -5.75
C ASN A 263 -19.86 -6.56 -6.86
N SER A 264 -20.93 -7.32 -7.03
CA SER A 264 -21.99 -7.08 -8.00
C SER A 264 -23.36 -7.10 -7.35
N GLY A 265 -24.35 -6.55 -8.04
CA GLY A 265 -25.75 -6.60 -7.62
C GLY A 265 -26.23 -5.36 -6.88
N ALA A 266 -27.56 -5.28 -6.75
CA ALA A 266 -28.24 -4.13 -6.18
C ALA A 266 -28.25 -4.13 -4.64
N ASP A 267 -27.91 -5.24 -4.02
CA ASP A 267 -28.08 -5.55 -2.59
C ASP A 267 -26.77 -5.66 -1.81
N ARG A 268 -25.65 -5.29 -2.42
CA ARG A 268 -24.32 -5.38 -1.78
C ARG A 268 -23.59 -4.06 -1.86
N GLY A 269 -23.10 -3.61 -0.71
CA GLY A 269 -22.13 -2.54 -0.62
C GLY A 269 -20.71 -3.04 -0.88
N HIS A 270 -19.72 -2.29 -0.45
CA HIS A 270 -18.31 -2.67 -0.52
C HIS A 270 -18.08 -4.04 0.16
N SER A 271 -17.67 -5.05 -0.62
CA SER A 271 -17.42 -6.41 -0.13
C SER A 271 -16.56 -7.20 -1.12
N HIS A 272 -16.05 -8.34 -0.67
CA HIS A 272 -15.30 -9.27 -1.53
C HIS A 272 -16.23 -10.04 -2.46
N ALA A 273 -15.63 -10.61 -3.52
CA ALA A 273 -16.31 -11.54 -4.43
C ALA A 273 -16.91 -12.73 -3.65
N SER A 274 -18.13 -13.11 -4.01
CA SER A 274 -18.88 -14.18 -3.34
C SER A 274 -19.35 -15.25 -4.30
N ASP A 275 -18.75 -15.36 -5.47
CA ASP A 275 -19.11 -16.28 -6.54
C ASP A 275 -20.54 -16.03 -7.12
N ARG A 276 -20.97 -14.79 -7.04
CA ARG A 276 -22.28 -14.35 -7.54
C ARG A 276 -22.24 -14.15 -9.05
N VAL A 277 -23.23 -14.70 -9.75
CA VAL A 277 -23.40 -14.47 -11.19
C VAL A 277 -23.82 -13.02 -11.42
N ILE A 278 -23.08 -12.32 -12.25
CA ILE A 278 -23.34 -10.96 -12.66
C ILE A 278 -24.55 -10.91 -13.57
N GLN A 279 -25.56 -10.10 -13.25
CA GLN A 279 -26.81 -10.00 -13.97
C GLN A 279 -26.93 -8.67 -14.71
N HIS A 280 -27.79 -8.65 -15.74
CA HIS A 280 -28.23 -7.39 -16.32
C HIS A 280 -28.87 -6.47 -15.27
N GLY A 281 -28.51 -5.20 -15.27
CA GLY A 281 -28.94 -4.21 -14.28
C GLY A 281 -28.07 -4.12 -13.04
N ASP A 282 -27.06 -4.97 -12.90
CA ASP A 282 -26.13 -4.89 -11.78
C ASP A 282 -25.23 -3.65 -11.86
N VAL A 283 -24.94 -3.07 -10.70
CA VAL A 283 -23.83 -2.15 -10.52
C VAL A 283 -22.68 -2.95 -9.93
N ILE A 284 -21.54 -2.92 -10.60
CA ILE A 284 -20.32 -3.64 -10.20
C ILE A 284 -19.32 -2.63 -9.66
N GLN A 285 -18.68 -2.99 -8.57
CA GLN A 285 -17.52 -2.30 -8.00
C GLN A 285 -16.32 -3.22 -8.05
N THR A 286 -15.20 -2.70 -8.53
CA THR A 286 -13.87 -3.22 -8.22
C THR A 286 -13.16 -2.22 -7.29
N ASP A 287 -12.45 -2.75 -6.32
CA ASP A 287 -11.54 -2.02 -5.43
C ASP A 287 -10.22 -2.79 -5.48
N PHE A 288 -9.24 -2.18 -6.13
CA PHE A 288 -8.06 -2.89 -6.59
C PHE A 288 -6.80 -2.04 -6.49
N GLY A 289 -5.76 -2.68 -5.98
CA GLY A 289 -4.43 -2.08 -5.90
C GLY A 289 -3.33 -3.06 -6.23
N ILE A 290 -2.29 -2.55 -6.86
CA ILE A 290 -1.06 -3.30 -7.14
C ILE A 290 0.11 -2.73 -6.35
N ARG A 291 1.10 -3.57 -6.10
CA ARG A 291 2.39 -3.17 -5.55
C ARG A 291 3.46 -3.36 -6.60
N VAL A 292 4.17 -2.29 -6.93
CA VAL A 292 5.26 -2.30 -7.90
C VAL A 292 6.61 -2.21 -7.22
N HIS A 293 7.63 -2.88 -7.77
CA HIS A 293 8.99 -2.97 -7.23
C HIS A 293 9.05 -3.39 -5.74
N GLY A 294 7.99 -4.02 -5.22
CA GLY A 294 7.87 -4.40 -3.82
C GLY A 294 7.66 -3.23 -2.84
N VAL A 295 7.49 -2.00 -3.33
CA VAL A 295 7.49 -0.77 -2.51
C VAL A 295 6.20 0.02 -2.66
N TRP A 296 5.88 0.53 -3.84
CA TRP A 296 4.79 1.48 -4.04
C TRP A 296 3.47 0.78 -4.35
N VAL A 297 2.41 1.29 -3.74
CA VAL A 297 1.06 0.72 -3.82
C VAL A 297 0.10 1.69 -4.47
N THR A 298 -0.84 1.17 -5.25
CA THR A 298 -2.01 1.89 -5.74
C THR A 298 -3.26 1.44 -4.99
N ASP A 299 -4.29 2.29 -5.02
CA ASP A 299 -5.61 2.02 -4.44
C ASP A 299 -6.66 2.79 -5.24
N ILE A 300 -7.48 2.06 -6.02
CA ILE A 300 -8.39 2.65 -7.00
C ILE A 300 -9.69 1.84 -7.03
N GLN A 301 -10.82 2.52 -7.02
CA GLN A 301 -12.10 1.89 -7.30
C GLN A 301 -12.62 2.32 -8.66
N ARG A 302 -13.17 1.34 -9.39
CA ARG A 302 -13.88 1.56 -10.64
C ARG A 302 -15.27 0.95 -10.57
N PHE A 303 -16.22 1.62 -11.22
CA PHE A 303 -17.61 1.22 -11.24
C PHE A 303 -18.11 0.98 -12.64
N ALA A 304 -18.92 -0.08 -12.79
CA ALA A 304 -19.57 -0.43 -14.03
C ALA A 304 -21.08 -0.65 -13.81
N TYR A 305 -21.82 -0.47 -14.88
CA TYR A 305 -23.24 -0.85 -14.97
C TYR A 305 -23.44 -1.87 -16.09
N VAL A 306 -24.13 -2.94 -15.77
CA VAL A 306 -24.47 -4.00 -16.74
C VAL A 306 -25.78 -3.67 -17.43
N LEU A 307 -25.71 -3.29 -18.71
CA LEU A 307 -26.87 -2.89 -19.51
C LEU A 307 -27.93 -3.98 -19.60
N GLN A 308 -29.19 -3.62 -19.48
CA GLN A 308 -30.30 -4.48 -19.85
C GLN A 308 -30.33 -4.68 -21.39
N PRO A 309 -30.90 -5.77 -21.91
CA PRO A 309 -31.06 -5.94 -23.34
C PRO A 309 -31.78 -4.74 -23.98
N GLY A 310 -31.11 -4.08 -24.91
CA GLY A 310 -31.61 -2.90 -25.60
C GLY A 310 -31.35 -1.54 -24.91
N GLU A 311 -30.73 -1.54 -23.73
CA GLU A 311 -30.26 -0.29 -23.13
C GLU A 311 -28.95 0.18 -23.79
N THR A 312 -28.78 1.50 -23.86
CA THR A 312 -27.54 2.16 -24.33
C THR A 312 -26.92 3.06 -23.25
N ALA A 313 -27.58 3.19 -22.10
CA ALA A 313 -27.15 4.00 -20.97
C ALA A 313 -27.73 3.44 -19.67
N PRO A 314 -27.14 3.74 -18.50
CA PRO A 314 -27.69 3.38 -17.21
C PRO A 314 -29.07 4.04 -16.97
N PRO A 315 -29.95 3.44 -16.17
CA PRO A 315 -31.19 4.07 -15.74
C PRO A 315 -30.95 5.43 -15.08
N VAL A 316 -31.89 6.35 -15.23
CA VAL A 316 -31.77 7.72 -14.70
C VAL A 316 -31.43 7.76 -13.21
N ASP A 317 -31.97 6.85 -12.40
CA ASP A 317 -31.72 6.78 -10.98
C ASP A 317 -30.26 6.34 -10.67
N VAL A 318 -29.73 5.37 -11.40
CA VAL A 318 -28.32 4.92 -11.28
C VAL A 318 -27.39 6.05 -11.70
N GLN A 319 -27.68 6.68 -12.84
CA GLN A 319 -26.89 7.81 -13.33
C GLN A 319 -26.90 9.00 -12.36
N ARG A 320 -28.04 9.30 -11.75
CA ARG A 320 -28.15 10.36 -10.74
C ARG A 320 -27.26 10.08 -9.53
N LYS A 321 -27.26 8.86 -9.01
CA LYS A 321 -26.44 8.45 -7.87
C LYS A 321 -24.95 8.53 -8.19
N TRP A 322 -24.57 8.09 -9.38
CA TRP A 322 -23.20 8.22 -9.90
C TRP A 322 -22.74 9.68 -9.96
N LEU A 323 -23.55 10.54 -10.56
CA LEU A 323 -23.25 11.97 -10.67
C LEU A 323 -23.19 12.64 -9.28
N ALA A 324 -24.02 12.22 -8.33
CA ALA A 324 -23.98 12.72 -6.96
C ALA A 324 -22.64 12.33 -6.28
N ALA A 325 -22.21 11.06 -6.35
CA ALA A 325 -20.93 10.61 -5.84
C ALA A 325 -19.77 11.43 -6.42
N ARG A 326 -19.77 11.65 -7.75
CA ARG A 326 -18.78 12.49 -8.42
C ARG A 326 -18.77 13.94 -7.91
N ARG A 327 -19.93 14.56 -7.72
CA ARG A 327 -20.01 15.94 -7.18
C ARG A 327 -19.37 16.02 -5.79
N GLY A 328 -19.61 15.02 -4.93
CA GLY A 328 -18.98 14.94 -3.63
C GLY A 328 -17.45 14.80 -3.73
N ALA A 329 -16.98 13.88 -4.57
CA ALA A 329 -15.54 13.72 -4.81
C ALA A 329 -14.90 15.02 -5.31
N ARG A 330 -15.54 15.73 -6.24
CA ARG A 330 -15.04 17.01 -6.76
C ARG A 330 -15.01 18.11 -5.71
N ALA A 331 -16.00 18.14 -4.80
CA ALA A 331 -15.98 19.07 -3.66
C ALA A 331 -14.81 18.79 -2.71
N ALA A 332 -14.53 17.53 -2.39
CA ALA A 332 -13.36 17.14 -1.62
C ALA A 332 -12.07 17.54 -2.35
N PHE A 333 -11.92 17.16 -3.61
CA PHE A 333 -10.75 17.48 -4.44
C PHE A 333 -10.44 18.98 -4.45
N ALA A 334 -11.45 19.83 -4.63
CA ALA A 334 -11.27 21.29 -4.65
C ALA A 334 -10.77 21.86 -3.32
N MET A 335 -10.93 21.12 -2.22
CA MET A 335 -10.44 21.51 -0.90
C MET A 335 -9.02 21.01 -0.62
N MET A 336 -8.54 20.02 -1.35
CA MET A 336 -7.24 19.38 -1.10
C MET A 336 -6.10 20.26 -1.56
N ARG A 337 -5.46 20.96 -0.60
CA ARG A 337 -4.26 21.79 -0.82
C ARG A 337 -3.47 21.91 0.48
N PRO A 338 -2.18 22.33 0.41
CA PRO A 338 -1.39 22.56 1.61
C PRO A 338 -2.08 23.50 2.60
N GLY A 339 -2.00 23.19 3.90
CA GLY A 339 -2.60 23.97 4.99
C GLY A 339 -4.09 23.69 5.27
N VAL A 340 -4.77 22.90 4.45
CA VAL A 340 -6.15 22.46 4.71
C VAL A 340 -6.15 21.17 5.55
N THR A 341 -7.01 21.08 6.55
CA THR A 341 -7.10 19.90 7.41
C THR A 341 -7.90 18.77 6.73
N GLY A 342 -7.59 17.51 7.05
CA GLY A 342 -8.35 16.35 6.55
C GLY A 342 -9.84 16.44 6.90
N ALA A 343 -10.19 17.05 8.05
CA ALA A 343 -11.59 17.28 8.43
C ALA A 343 -12.32 18.30 7.54
N ALA A 344 -11.62 19.30 7.03
CA ALA A 344 -12.21 20.28 6.10
C ALA A 344 -12.50 19.64 4.75
N VAL A 345 -11.61 18.77 4.26
CA VAL A 345 -11.80 17.97 3.03
C VAL A 345 -13.01 17.05 3.19
N ASP A 346 -13.09 16.28 4.27
CA ASP A 346 -14.22 15.38 4.57
C ASP A 346 -15.54 16.15 4.68
N SER A 347 -15.54 17.31 5.32
CA SER A 347 -16.72 18.15 5.46
C SER A 347 -17.25 18.63 4.10
N ALA A 348 -16.37 19.03 3.18
CA ALA A 348 -16.77 19.50 1.85
C ALA A 348 -17.53 18.42 1.07
N GLN A 349 -17.07 17.19 1.11
CA GLN A 349 -17.80 16.06 0.50
C GLN A 349 -19.13 15.80 1.19
N ARG A 350 -19.15 15.72 2.52
CA ARG A 350 -20.36 15.38 3.29
C ARG A 350 -21.49 16.37 3.11
N VAL A 351 -21.18 17.65 2.99
CA VAL A 351 -22.19 18.68 2.69
C VAL A 351 -22.88 18.36 1.37
N VAL A 352 -22.12 18.11 0.31
CA VAL A 352 -22.70 17.76 -1.00
C VAL A 352 -23.49 16.45 -0.91
N MET A 353 -22.99 15.44 -0.20
CA MET A 353 -23.70 14.16 -0.06
C MET A 353 -25.04 14.31 0.67
N GLN A 354 -25.08 15.15 1.70
CA GLN A 354 -26.30 15.45 2.43
C GLN A 354 -27.33 16.19 1.53
N GLU A 355 -26.88 17.18 0.76
CA GLU A 355 -27.72 17.92 -0.19
C GLU A 355 -28.28 17.02 -1.29
N GLU A 356 -27.50 16.02 -1.75
CA GLU A 356 -27.93 15.03 -2.74
C GLU A 356 -28.82 13.92 -2.16
N GLY A 357 -29.05 13.90 -0.84
CA GLY A 357 -29.89 12.91 -0.17
C GLY A 357 -29.23 11.55 0.03
N SER A 358 -27.88 11.50 0.08
CA SER A 358 -27.14 10.29 0.42
C SER A 358 -27.37 9.89 1.88
N ALA A 359 -27.48 8.60 2.15
CA ALA A 359 -27.37 8.08 3.50
C ALA A 359 -25.96 8.32 4.07
N SER A 360 -25.85 8.42 5.40
CA SER A 360 -24.56 8.57 6.08
C SER A 360 -23.76 7.26 6.01
N VAL A 361 -22.45 7.38 5.86
CA VAL A 361 -21.51 6.26 5.92
C VAL A 361 -20.52 6.43 7.07
N PRO A 362 -20.02 5.34 7.66
CA PRO A 362 -19.16 5.41 8.85
C PRO A 362 -17.68 5.73 8.55
N TRP A 363 -17.23 5.64 7.31
CA TRP A 363 -15.83 5.92 6.92
C TRP A 363 -15.59 7.38 6.54
N GLY A 364 -14.34 7.74 6.40
CA GLY A 364 -13.89 9.04 5.93
C GLY A 364 -13.94 9.18 4.41
N THR A 365 -13.64 10.38 3.94
CA THR A 365 -13.55 10.69 2.51
C THR A 365 -12.32 10.07 1.84
N GLY A 366 -11.31 9.64 2.60
CA GLY A 366 -10.13 8.98 2.05
C GLY A 366 -8.98 8.88 3.04
N HIS A 367 -7.86 8.41 2.54
CA HIS A 367 -6.66 8.09 3.32
C HIS A 367 -5.38 8.31 2.52
N PRO A 368 -4.21 8.46 3.17
CA PRO A 368 -2.93 8.42 2.49
C PRO A 368 -2.71 7.06 1.82
N VAL A 369 -2.02 7.07 0.68
CA VAL A 369 -1.59 5.88 -0.05
C VAL A 369 -0.14 6.06 -0.52
N GLY A 370 0.61 4.97 -0.59
CA GLY A 370 2.00 5.04 -1.07
C GLY A 370 2.78 3.77 -0.84
N TYR A 371 3.28 3.52 0.35
CA TYR A 371 3.96 2.26 0.72
C TYR A 371 2.97 1.19 1.16
N TRP A 372 1.81 1.60 1.59
CA TRP A 372 0.64 0.79 1.94
C TRP A 372 -0.62 1.43 1.35
N ALA A 373 -1.67 0.65 1.18
CA ALA A 373 -2.97 1.16 0.77
C ALA A 373 -3.50 2.18 1.81
N HIS A 374 -3.42 1.85 3.11
CA HIS A 374 -3.62 2.80 4.19
C HIS A 374 -2.25 3.22 4.75
N ASP A 375 -1.65 4.22 4.15
CA ASP A 375 -0.30 4.69 4.43
C ASP A 375 -0.25 5.68 5.60
N VAL A 376 0.97 6.09 5.94
CA VAL A 376 1.26 7.11 6.96
C VAL A 376 0.93 8.50 6.43
N GLY A 377 0.13 9.23 7.18
CA GLY A 377 -0.30 10.59 6.82
C GLY A 377 -1.64 10.97 7.44
N PRO A 378 -2.17 12.16 7.16
CA PRO A 378 -3.45 12.63 7.67
C PRO A 378 -4.59 11.92 6.94
N GLY A 379 -5.49 11.23 7.66
CA GLY A 379 -6.72 10.71 7.07
C GLY A 379 -7.66 11.86 6.64
N LEU A 380 -8.44 11.67 5.59
CA LEU A 380 -9.48 12.61 5.16
C LEU A 380 -10.80 12.24 5.86
N ASN A 381 -10.92 12.60 7.15
CA ASN A 381 -12.08 12.26 7.96
C ASN A 381 -12.37 13.36 9.00
N SER A 382 -13.57 13.35 9.56
CA SER A 382 -14.09 14.40 10.44
C SER A 382 -13.27 14.68 11.71
N ARG A 383 -12.34 13.79 12.10
CA ARG A 383 -11.51 13.92 13.30
C ARG A 383 -10.12 14.47 13.02
N THR A 384 -9.64 14.42 11.78
CA THR A 384 -8.27 14.80 11.42
C THR A 384 -8.11 16.32 11.42
N ARG A 385 -7.34 16.85 12.38
CA ARG A 385 -6.98 18.26 12.48
C ARG A 385 -5.61 18.59 11.87
N THR A 386 -4.87 17.58 11.46
CA THR A 386 -3.58 17.72 10.78
C THR A 386 -3.81 18.29 9.38
N GLU A 387 -2.98 19.25 9.03
CA GLU A 387 -2.99 19.90 7.72
C GLU A 387 -2.30 19.02 6.65
N LEU A 388 -2.81 19.07 5.43
CA LEU A 388 -2.21 18.48 4.27
C LEU A 388 -0.92 19.21 3.91
N LYS A 389 0.05 18.49 3.38
CA LYS A 389 1.35 19.00 2.94
C LYS A 389 1.63 18.64 1.50
N GLU A 390 2.42 19.45 0.81
CA GLU A 390 2.97 19.12 -0.50
C GLU A 390 3.69 17.76 -0.50
N GLY A 391 3.54 16.99 -1.57
CA GLY A 391 4.14 15.66 -1.73
C GLY A 391 3.37 14.53 -1.06
N GLN A 392 2.28 14.80 -0.35
CA GLN A 392 1.40 13.75 0.15
C GLN A 392 0.54 13.19 -0.97
N VAL A 393 0.35 11.86 -0.96
CA VAL A 393 -0.49 11.16 -1.93
C VAL A 393 -1.66 10.52 -1.20
N PHE A 394 -2.85 10.63 -1.77
CA PHE A 394 -4.09 10.13 -1.21
C PHE A 394 -4.85 9.27 -2.20
N ALA A 395 -5.54 8.25 -1.69
CA ALA A 395 -6.73 7.68 -2.28
C ALA A 395 -7.93 8.34 -1.61
N PHE A 396 -8.93 8.78 -2.39
CA PHE A 396 -10.10 9.44 -1.81
C PHE A 396 -11.38 9.05 -2.52
N ASP A 397 -12.41 8.78 -1.71
CA ASP A 397 -13.69 8.24 -2.13
C ASP A 397 -14.75 9.32 -2.22
N GLY A 398 -15.34 9.50 -3.41
CA GLY A 398 -16.63 10.13 -3.53
C GLY A 398 -17.72 9.07 -3.49
N PHE A 399 -18.67 9.16 -2.60
CA PHE A 399 -19.71 8.14 -2.45
C PHE A 399 -21.14 8.71 -2.50
N TYR A 400 -22.07 7.87 -2.92
CA TYR A 400 -23.48 8.04 -2.67
C TYR A 400 -24.04 6.73 -2.09
N ALA A 401 -24.66 6.80 -0.93
CA ALA A 401 -25.21 5.64 -0.23
C ALA A 401 -26.75 5.72 -0.14
N TRP A 402 -27.41 4.58 -0.20
CA TRP A 402 -28.86 4.49 0.00
C TRP A 402 -29.25 3.19 0.70
N THR A 403 -30.39 3.21 1.39
CA THR A 403 -30.96 2.02 2.02
C THR A 403 -31.75 1.21 0.99
N LEU A 404 -31.56 -0.09 1.00
CA LEU A 404 -32.30 -1.03 0.17
C LEU A 404 -33.70 -1.29 0.77
N PRO A 405 -34.70 -1.65 -0.04
CA PRO A 405 -36.00 -2.09 0.47
C PRO A 405 -35.87 -3.23 1.47
N GLY A 406 -36.41 -3.06 2.67
CA GLY A 406 -36.30 -4.04 3.76
C GLY A 406 -35.02 -4.02 4.57
N GLY A 407 -34.06 -3.17 4.23
CA GLY A 407 -32.88 -2.91 5.04
C GLY A 407 -33.21 -2.07 6.28
N ASP A 408 -32.46 -2.26 7.36
CA ASP A 408 -32.59 -1.47 8.59
C ASP A 408 -31.85 -0.11 8.54
N GLY A 409 -31.22 0.20 7.40
CA GLY A 409 -30.45 1.43 7.18
C GLY A 409 -29.08 1.43 7.82
N THR A 410 -28.66 0.34 8.47
CA THR A 410 -27.29 0.22 8.94
C THR A 410 -26.36 -0.18 7.81
N TRP A 411 -25.13 0.35 7.84
CA TRP A 411 -24.11 -0.02 6.88
C TRP A 411 -23.83 -1.52 6.91
N GLY A 412 -23.74 -2.12 5.71
CA GLY A 412 -23.47 -3.55 5.56
C GLY A 412 -24.71 -4.45 5.69
N ASN A 413 -25.84 -3.90 6.14
CA ASN A 413 -27.09 -4.64 6.30
C ASN A 413 -28.24 -3.91 5.57
N GLY A 414 -28.34 -4.13 4.27
CA GLY A 414 -29.38 -3.51 3.45
C GLY A 414 -29.05 -2.09 3.00
N SER A 415 -27.77 -1.76 2.86
CA SER A 415 -27.33 -0.53 2.20
C SER A 415 -26.48 -0.83 0.96
N LYS A 416 -26.49 0.08 0.00
CA LYS A 416 -25.67 0.05 -1.21
C LYS A 416 -24.94 1.37 -1.35
N THR A 417 -23.74 1.33 -1.90
CA THR A 417 -23.01 2.53 -2.35
C THR A 417 -22.69 2.45 -3.82
N ILE A 418 -22.54 3.62 -4.39
CA ILE A 418 -21.81 3.87 -5.63
C ILE A 418 -20.76 4.90 -5.30
N SER A 419 -19.51 4.69 -5.73
CA SER A 419 -18.38 5.48 -5.26
C SER A 419 -17.44 5.81 -6.42
N VAL A 420 -16.56 6.73 -6.19
CA VAL A 420 -15.46 7.08 -7.11
C VAL A 420 -14.21 7.16 -6.24
N GLU A 421 -13.27 6.27 -6.43
CA GLU A 421 -11.99 6.36 -5.71
C GLU A 421 -10.85 6.64 -6.66
N GLU A 422 -10.16 7.72 -6.38
CA GLU A 422 -9.11 8.26 -7.20
C GLU A 422 -7.83 8.50 -6.39
N MET A 423 -6.70 8.40 -7.05
CA MET A 423 -5.42 8.79 -6.45
C MET A 423 -5.02 10.20 -6.86
N VAL A 424 -4.58 10.99 -5.86
CA VAL A 424 -4.10 12.36 -6.07
C VAL A 424 -2.81 12.62 -5.32
N VAL A 425 -2.01 13.55 -5.82
CA VAL A 425 -0.87 14.15 -5.11
C VAL A 425 -1.19 15.59 -4.74
N ILE A 426 -0.73 16.04 -3.57
CA ILE A 426 -0.81 17.44 -3.16
C ILE A 426 0.38 18.19 -3.74
N THR A 427 0.10 19.17 -4.58
CA THR A 427 1.08 20.12 -5.13
C THR A 427 0.97 21.48 -4.41
N PRO A 428 1.90 22.43 -4.62
CA PRO A 428 1.78 23.79 -4.07
C PRO A 428 0.48 24.49 -4.45
N GLU A 429 -0.06 24.21 -5.64
CA GLU A 429 -1.27 24.84 -6.19
C GLU A 429 -2.57 24.14 -5.73
N GLY A 430 -2.47 22.88 -5.26
CA GLY A 430 -3.60 22.06 -4.83
C GLY A 430 -3.43 20.60 -5.21
N ALA A 431 -4.50 19.81 -5.17
CA ALA A 431 -4.44 18.41 -5.57
C ALA A 431 -4.35 18.26 -7.08
N GLU A 432 -3.58 17.26 -7.53
CA GLU A 432 -3.48 16.81 -8.92
C GLU A 432 -3.78 15.32 -8.99
N PHE A 433 -4.66 14.90 -9.91
CA PHE A 433 -4.93 13.49 -10.13
C PHE A 433 -3.70 12.78 -10.69
N LEU A 434 -3.40 11.59 -10.20
CA LEU A 434 -2.34 10.75 -10.77
C LEU A 434 -2.71 10.25 -12.16
N ILE A 435 -3.99 9.93 -12.36
CA ILE A 435 -4.55 9.51 -13.65
C ILE A 435 -5.87 10.26 -13.88
N PRO A 436 -6.37 10.36 -15.12
CA PRO A 436 -7.68 10.92 -15.39
C PRO A 436 -8.76 10.19 -14.55
N PRO A 437 -9.60 10.93 -13.79
CA PRO A 437 -10.60 10.31 -12.95
C PRO A 437 -11.72 9.68 -13.77
N GLN A 438 -12.41 8.69 -13.20
CA GLN A 438 -13.58 8.09 -13.85
C GLN A 438 -14.73 9.09 -13.96
N GLU A 439 -15.04 9.50 -15.18
CA GLU A 439 -16.10 10.48 -15.46
C GLU A 439 -17.47 9.82 -15.64
N GLU A 440 -17.51 8.62 -16.19
CA GLU A 440 -18.73 7.88 -16.50
C GLU A 440 -18.64 6.43 -16.00
N LEU A 441 -19.80 5.83 -15.72
CA LEU A 441 -19.85 4.40 -15.45
C LEU A 441 -19.34 3.62 -16.66
N ILE A 442 -18.55 2.60 -16.43
CA ILE A 442 -18.17 1.61 -17.45
C ILE A 442 -19.43 0.85 -17.83
N LEU A 443 -19.74 0.76 -19.13
CA LEU A 443 -20.90 0.03 -19.61
C LEU A 443 -20.50 -1.37 -20.03
N VAL A 444 -21.21 -2.38 -19.53
CA VAL A 444 -20.96 -3.80 -19.79
C VAL A 444 -22.18 -4.39 -20.50
N GLY A 445 -21.97 -5.19 -21.55
CA GLY A 445 -23.01 -5.99 -22.22
C GLY A 445 -23.88 -5.21 -23.21
N GLY A 446 -23.34 -4.16 -23.86
CA GLY A 446 -23.97 -3.42 -24.95
C GLY A 446 -23.83 -4.09 -26.31
#